data_5c70056dc63ce1dd9a16f5ddbccbb56e
#
_entry.id   5c70056dc63ce1dd9a16f5ddbccbb56e
#
_cell.length_a   1.000
_cell.length_b   1.000
_cell.length_c   1.000
_cell.angle_alpha   90.00
_cell.angle_beta   90.00
_cell.angle_gamma   90.00
#
_symmetry.space_group_name_H-M   'P 1'
#
loop_
_entity.id
_entity.type
_entity.pdbx_description
1 polymer ?
#
loop_
_entity_poly.entity_id
_entity_poly.type
_entity_poly.pdbx_seq_one_letter_code
_entity_poly.pdbx_strand_id
1 'polypeptide(L)'
;MRIANPEIIIDINFLKDVISLENKDNTVEIGPLFRQLELENWSDLKSKLPLVYQSIPYVGQIQHRARGTVLGSICHGDPTSELPLCFLALNGKIYLKSKKGLRSISANDFYLGPLLTSKNSNEVAIKLELPTKKEATGYAFNEVSEKYSDYAIASFAVVTDNKKIRFTLGAIPSKPTVIEWDMKNFKFIDELLNDFAWNLDIEDDQHASATYKRDLIRKVGKNTILSSVKNI
;
A
#
# COMPACT_ATOMS: atom_id res chain seq x y z
N MET A 1 7.85 12.68 -17.43
CA MET A 1 7.31 12.75 -18.82
C MET A 1 6.02 13.57 -18.80
N ARG A 2 5.78 14.41 -19.80
CA ARG A 2 4.53 15.21 -19.92
C ARG A 2 3.54 14.41 -20.79
N ILE A 3 2.97 13.35 -20.23
CA ILE A 3 2.07 12.47 -20.98
C ILE A 3 0.62 13.01 -20.93
N ALA A 4 0.21 13.60 -19.80
CA ALA A 4 -1.10 14.21 -19.67
C ALA A 4 -1.11 15.60 -20.28
N ASN A 5 -2.13 15.91 -21.10
CA ASN A 5 -2.37 17.23 -21.68
C ASN A 5 -3.79 17.70 -21.31
N PRO A 6 -4.06 18.05 -20.03
CA PRO A 6 -5.37 18.51 -19.60
C PRO A 6 -5.68 19.90 -20.15
N GLU A 7 -6.92 20.12 -20.57
CA GLU A 7 -7.40 21.45 -21.00
C GLU A 7 -7.52 22.42 -19.83
N ILE A 8 -7.83 21.91 -18.62
CA ILE A 8 -8.02 22.70 -17.41
C ILE A 8 -7.26 22.05 -16.26
N ILE A 9 -6.48 22.85 -15.54
CA ILE A 9 -5.83 22.46 -14.29
C ILE A 9 -6.41 23.33 -13.17
N ILE A 10 -6.88 22.69 -12.11
CA ILE A 10 -7.41 23.38 -10.92
C ILE A 10 -6.41 23.14 -9.77
N ASP A 11 -5.77 24.22 -9.30
CA ASP A 11 -4.91 24.14 -8.12
C ASP A 11 -5.76 24.21 -6.85
N ILE A 12 -5.69 23.14 -6.04
CA ILE A 12 -6.41 23.00 -4.78
C ILE A 12 -5.50 23.15 -3.55
N ASN A 13 -4.20 23.45 -3.72
CA ASN A 13 -3.25 23.56 -2.60
C ASN A 13 -3.61 24.64 -1.56
N PHE A 14 -4.42 25.59 -1.92
CA PHE A 14 -4.87 26.68 -1.02
C PHE A 14 -6.06 26.31 -0.12
N LEU A 15 -6.66 25.14 -0.32
CA LEU A 15 -7.78 24.65 0.49
C LEU A 15 -7.28 24.06 1.81
N LYS A 16 -7.03 24.94 2.81
CA LYS A 16 -6.45 24.51 4.10
C LYS A 16 -7.35 23.54 4.88
N ASP A 17 -8.65 23.68 4.75
CA ASP A 17 -9.64 22.86 5.48
C ASP A 17 -9.63 21.38 5.09
N VAL A 18 -8.97 21.03 3.99
CA VAL A 18 -8.85 19.64 3.52
C VAL A 18 -7.47 19.02 3.81
N ILE A 19 -6.58 19.76 4.47
CA ILE A 19 -5.31 19.24 5.00
C ILE A 19 -5.60 18.76 6.42
N SER A 20 -5.88 17.46 6.56
CA SER A 20 -6.22 16.91 7.87
C SER A 20 -5.60 15.53 8.09
N LEU A 21 -5.27 15.27 9.35
CA LEU A 21 -5.01 13.94 9.88
C LEU A 21 -5.73 13.88 11.24
N GLU A 22 -6.69 12.96 11.34
CA GLU A 22 -7.45 12.74 12.56
C GLU A 22 -7.19 11.34 13.08
N ASN A 23 -6.70 11.26 14.32
CA ASN A 23 -6.50 10.00 15.02
C ASN A 23 -7.78 9.69 15.81
N LYS A 24 -8.51 8.67 15.38
CA LYS A 24 -9.69 8.12 16.05
C LYS A 24 -9.32 6.82 16.79
N ASP A 25 -10.18 6.32 17.65
CA ASP A 25 -9.90 5.17 18.51
C ASP A 25 -9.27 3.98 17.76
N ASN A 26 -9.85 3.61 16.61
CA ASN A 26 -9.44 2.42 15.85
C ASN A 26 -8.98 2.73 14.42
N THR A 27 -8.94 4.01 14.02
CA THR A 27 -8.60 4.41 12.66
C THR A 27 -7.86 5.74 12.65
N VAL A 28 -7.03 5.93 11.61
CA VAL A 28 -6.48 7.22 11.23
C VAL A 28 -7.18 7.66 9.96
N GLU A 29 -7.80 8.84 10.00
CA GLU A 29 -8.40 9.48 8.83
C GLU A 29 -7.44 10.53 8.27
N ILE A 30 -7.20 10.48 6.95
CA ILE A 30 -6.25 11.34 6.25
C ILE A 30 -6.99 12.09 5.14
N GLY A 31 -6.87 13.42 5.14
CA GLY A 31 -7.46 14.31 4.15
C GLY A 31 -6.69 14.32 2.82
N PRO A 32 -7.31 14.85 1.74
CA PRO A 32 -6.80 14.72 0.37
C PRO A 32 -5.48 15.45 0.11
N LEU A 33 -5.18 16.51 0.84
CA LEU A 33 -3.95 17.30 0.65
C LEU A 33 -2.85 17.00 1.66
N PHE A 34 -3.05 16.04 2.57
CA PHE A 34 -2.05 15.66 3.56
C PHE A 34 -0.82 15.05 2.86
N ARG A 35 0.37 15.66 3.09
CA ARG A 35 1.60 15.28 2.40
C ARG A 35 2.20 13.99 2.96
N GLN A 36 2.89 13.26 2.11
CA GLN A 36 3.62 12.06 2.52
C GLN A 36 4.71 12.39 3.55
N LEU A 37 5.41 13.52 3.38
CA LEU A 37 6.42 13.99 4.35
C LEU A 37 5.79 14.39 5.70
N GLU A 38 4.59 14.95 5.71
CA GLU A 38 3.86 15.26 6.94
C GLU A 38 3.47 13.97 7.66
N LEU A 39 3.04 12.93 6.93
CA LEU A 39 2.76 11.61 7.49
C LEU A 39 4.03 10.96 8.06
N GLU A 40 5.16 11.02 7.34
CA GLU A 40 6.45 10.50 7.80
C GLU A 40 6.90 11.14 9.12
N ASN A 41 6.65 12.45 9.29
CA ASN A 41 7.03 13.22 10.48
C ASN A 41 5.95 13.20 11.59
N TRP A 42 4.84 12.52 11.38
CA TRP A 42 3.81 12.43 12.41
C TRP A 42 4.30 11.59 13.60
N SER A 43 4.33 12.17 14.80
CA SER A 43 4.90 11.57 16.02
C SER A 43 4.31 10.21 16.36
N ASP A 44 3.02 10.01 16.08
CA ASP A 44 2.31 8.77 16.41
C ASP A 44 2.33 7.72 15.29
N LEU A 45 2.98 8.01 14.14
CA LEU A 45 2.99 7.12 12.98
C LEU A 45 3.44 5.70 13.36
N LYS A 46 4.54 5.56 14.09
CA LYS A 46 5.09 4.26 14.51
C LYS A 46 4.14 3.49 15.41
N SER A 47 3.47 4.18 16.32
CA SER A 47 2.55 3.56 17.29
C SER A 47 1.20 3.22 16.69
N LYS A 48 0.68 4.05 15.79
CA LYS A 48 -0.66 3.92 15.20
C LYS A 48 -0.68 3.14 13.89
N LEU A 49 0.29 3.37 13.01
CA LEU A 49 0.38 2.78 11.68
C LEU A 49 1.77 2.18 11.43
N PRO A 50 2.19 1.14 12.20
CA PRO A 50 3.54 0.58 12.14
C PRO A 50 3.94 0.07 10.75
N LEU A 51 2.99 -0.43 9.95
CA LEU A 51 3.25 -0.87 8.59
C LEU A 51 3.61 0.30 7.68
N VAL A 52 2.86 1.40 7.76
CA VAL A 52 3.13 2.63 7.00
C VAL A 52 4.46 3.26 7.46
N TYR A 53 4.73 3.25 8.77
CA TYR A 53 6.02 3.72 9.31
C TYR A 53 7.20 2.98 8.70
N GLN A 54 7.09 1.66 8.49
CA GLN A 54 8.14 0.85 7.89
C GLN A 54 8.29 1.10 6.39
N SER A 55 7.20 1.40 5.69
CA SER A 55 7.18 1.55 4.23
C SER A 55 7.50 2.96 3.74
N ILE A 56 7.13 4.00 4.49
CA ILE A 56 7.20 5.38 4.00
C ILE A 56 8.61 5.88 3.63
N PRO A 57 9.71 5.41 4.26
CA PRO A 57 11.07 5.79 3.85
C PRO A 57 11.45 5.30 2.44
N TYR A 58 10.75 4.28 1.91
CA TYR A 58 10.96 3.77 0.56
C TYR A 58 10.22 4.59 -0.50
N VAL A 59 9.17 5.34 -0.12
CA VAL A 59 8.37 6.17 -1.02
C VAL A 59 9.24 7.27 -1.65
N GLY A 60 9.90 6.96 -2.74
CA GLY A 60 10.73 7.90 -3.48
C GLY A 60 11.69 8.71 -2.57
N GLN A 61 12.18 9.82 -3.11
CA GLN A 61 13.07 10.73 -2.37
C GLN A 61 12.28 11.77 -1.57
N ILE A 62 12.92 12.44 -0.60
CA ILE A 62 12.30 13.45 0.27
C ILE A 62 11.58 14.56 -0.52
N GLN A 63 12.11 14.95 -1.69
CA GLN A 63 11.49 15.96 -2.55
C GLN A 63 10.14 15.48 -3.12
N HIS A 64 10.02 14.18 -3.42
CA HIS A 64 8.76 13.58 -3.88
C HIS A 64 7.75 13.56 -2.72
N ARG A 65 8.16 13.13 -1.51
CA ARG A 65 7.29 13.08 -0.33
C ARG A 65 6.85 14.46 0.15
N ALA A 66 7.69 15.49 -0.02
CA ALA A 66 7.34 16.87 0.30
C ALA A 66 6.23 17.45 -0.61
N ARG A 67 6.05 16.91 -1.81
CA ARG A 67 5.04 17.36 -2.79
C ARG A 67 3.88 16.38 -2.94
N GLY A 68 4.16 15.08 -2.87
CA GLY A 68 3.17 14.02 -2.98
C GLY A 68 2.20 14.01 -1.81
N THR A 69 0.92 13.76 -2.10
CA THR A 69 -0.10 13.54 -1.07
C THR A 69 -0.32 12.05 -0.86
N VAL A 70 -0.74 11.67 0.35
CA VAL A 70 -1.05 10.28 0.68
C VAL A 70 -2.18 9.75 -0.21
N LEU A 71 -3.30 10.49 -0.30
CA LEU A 71 -4.44 10.10 -1.15
C LEU A 71 -4.09 10.11 -2.64
N GLY A 72 -3.21 11.02 -3.06
CA GLY A 72 -2.74 11.06 -4.45
C GLY A 72 -2.04 9.77 -4.86
N SER A 73 -1.14 9.25 -4.01
CA SER A 73 -0.46 7.96 -4.24
C SER A 73 -1.45 6.79 -4.29
N ILE A 74 -2.40 6.73 -3.33
CA ILE A 74 -3.45 5.70 -3.30
C ILE A 74 -4.28 5.72 -4.60
N CYS A 75 -4.72 6.91 -5.04
CA CYS A 75 -5.55 7.07 -6.23
C CYS A 75 -4.78 6.87 -7.55
N HIS A 76 -3.47 7.06 -7.54
CA HIS A 76 -2.63 6.81 -8.71
C HIS A 76 -2.60 5.32 -9.07
N GLY A 77 -2.60 4.47 -8.06
CA GLY A 77 -2.70 3.02 -8.25
C GLY A 77 -1.51 2.38 -8.94
N ASP A 78 -0.32 2.97 -8.77
CA ASP A 78 0.92 2.38 -9.27
C ASP A 78 1.20 1.07 -8.49
N PRO A 79 1.32 -0.08 -9.17
CA PRO A 79 1.57 -1.36 -8.53
C PRO A 79 2.92 -1.44 -7.81
N THR A 80 3.87 -0.57 -8.14
CA THR A 80 5.20 -0.52 -7.50
C THR A 80 5.23 0.35 -6.26
N SER A 81 4.14 1.08 -5.96
CA SER A 81 4.09 2.04 -4.86
C SER A 81 3.75 1.38 -3.51
N GLU A 82 4.40 1.83 -2.47
CA GLU A 82 4.35 1.28 -1.10
C GLU A 82 3.05 1.64 -0.37
N LEU A 83 2.54 2.88 -0.55
CA LEU A 83 1.30 3.32 0.12
C LEU A 83 0.06 2.58 -0.40
N PRO A 84 -0.14 2.35 -1.72
CA PRO A 84 -1.16 1.46 -2.24
C PRO A 84 -1.08 0.04 -1.65
N LEU A 85 0.13 -0.50 -1.50
CA LEU A 85 0.35 -1.81 -0.91
C LEU A 85 -0.06 -1.85 0.57
N CYS A 86 0.37 -0.86 1.36
CA CYS A 86 -0.02 -0.72 2.76
C CYS A 86 -1.53 -0.52 2.94
N PHE A 87 -2.16 0.27 2.06
CA PHE A 87 -3.61 0.48 2.06
C PHE A 87 -4.36 -0.85 1.88
N LEU A 88 -3.89 -1.69 0.95
CA LEU A 88 -4.46 -3.02 0.73
C LEU A 88 -4.17 -3.96 1.91
N ALA A 89 -2.94 -3.99 2.42
CA ALA A 89 -2.55 -4.85 3.54
C ALA A 89 -3.34 -4.54 4.82
N LEU A 90 -3.58 -3.27 5.10
CA LEU A 90 -4.35 -2.81 6.25
C LEU A 90 -5.87 -2.93 6.05
N ASN A 91 -6.34 -3.30 4.86
CA ASN A 91 -7.75 -3.30 4.50
C ASN A 91 -8.43 -1.95 4.80
N GLY A 92 -7.79 -0.87 4.37
CA GLY A 92 -8.28 0.50 4.55
C GLY A 92 -9.53 0.79 3.72
N LYS A 93 -10.08 1.99 3.89
CA LYS A 93 -11.22 2.49 3.10
C LYS A 93 -10.88 3.85 2.50
N ILE A 94 -11.37 4.10 1.29
CA ILE A 94 -11.29 5.39 0.64
C ILE A 94 -12.69 5.94 0.40
N TYR A 95 -12.85 7.26 0.60
CA TYR A 95 -14.12 7.95 0.45
C TYR A 95 -14.06 8.84 -0.79
N LEU A 96 -14.99 8.62 -1.70
CA LEU A 96 -15.10 9.28 -2.99
C LEU A 96 -16.36 10.13 -3.04
N LYS A 97 -16.23 11.39 -3.47
CA LYS A 97 -17.33 12.34 -3.56
C LYS A 97 -17.55 12.79 -5.01
N SER A 98 -18.80 12.84 -5.41
CA SER A 98 -19.26 13.41 -6.68
C SER A 98 -20.45 14.33 -6.44
N LYS A 99 -20.97 14.94 -7.52
CA LYS A 99 -22.26 15.70 -7.45
C LYS A 99 -23.44 14.79 -7.04
N LYS A 100 -23.35 13.47 -7.27
CA LYS A 100 -24.40 12.50 -6.93
C LYS A 100 -24.38 12.03 -5.47
N GLY A 101 -23.31 12.33 -4.72
CA GLY A 101 -23.18 11.92 -3.32
C GLY A 101 -21.80 11.43 -2.95
N LEU A 102 -21.73 10.78 -1.79
CA LEU A 102 -20.55 10.21 -1.16
C LEU A 102 -20.66 8.68 -1.17
N ARG A 103 -19.59 7.98 -1.50
CA ARG A 103 -19.46 6.54 -1.32
C ARG A 103 -18.09 6.16 -0.74
N SER A 104 -18.01 5.02 -0.08
CA SER A 104 -16.74 4.45 0.36
C SER A 104 -16.46 3.14 -0.37
N ILE A 105 -15.17 2.85 -0.56
CA ILE A 105 -14.69 1.62 -1.20
C ILE A 105 -13.63 1.03 -0.30
N SER A 106 -13.66 -0.30 -0.13
CA SER A 106 -12.61 -1.03 0.58
C SER A 106 -11.34 -1.12 -0.29
N ALA A 107 -10.19 -1.25 0.36
CA ALA A 107 -8.93 -1.44 -0.36
C ALA A 107 -8.96 -2.68 -1.28
N ASN A 108 -9.67 -3.74 -0.89
CA ASN A 108 -9.78 -4.97 -1.67
C ASN A 108 -10.47 -4.77 -3.02
N ASP A 109 -11.39 -3.79 -3.10
CA ASP A 109 -12.21 -3.52 -4.29
C ASP A 109 -11.71 -2.29 -5.06
N PHE A 110 -10.65 -1.63 -4.59
CA PHE A 110 -10.23 -0.34 -5.14
C PHE A 110 -9.35 -0.47 -6.38
N TYR A 111 -8.39 -1.40 -6.41
CA TYR A 111 -7.46 -1.58 -7.53
C TYR A 111 -7.99 -2.58 -8.55
N LEU A 112 -8.17 -2.14 -9.79
CA LEU A 112 -8.71 -2.95 -10.90
C LEU A 112 -7.60 -3.43 -11.85
N GLY A 113 -6.50 -2.70 -11.94
CA GLY A 113 -5.35 -2.97 -12.80
C GLY A 113 -4.23 -1.95 -12.58
N PRO A 114 -3.16 -1.97 -13.39
CA PRO A 114 -2.06 -1.02 -13.27
C PRO A 114 -2.59 0.39 -13.59
N LEU A 115 -2.34 1.33 -12.66
CA LEU A 115 -2.82 2.71 -12.73
C LEU A 115 -4.34 2.85 -12.92
N LEU A 116 -5.09 1.79 -12.59
CA LEU A 116 -6.53 1.73 -12.76
C LEU A 116 -7.22 1.41 -11.43
N THR A 117 -8.07 2.33 -10.99
CA THR A 117 -8.85 2.20 -9.76
C THR A 117 -10.34 2.22 -10.04
N SER A 118 -11.15 1.82 -9.06
CA SER A 118 -12.61 1.89 -9.14
C SER A 118 -13.18 3.31 -8.95
N LYS A 119 -12.31 4.35 -8.85
CA LYS A 119 -12.71 5.76 -8.83
C LYS A 119 -13.23 6.18 -10.22
N ASN A 120 -14.45 6.70 -10.28
CA ASN A 120 -14.99 7.24 -11.53
C ASN A 120 -14.36 8.60 -11.89
N SER A 121 -14.41 8.97 -13.17
CA SER A 121 -13.85 10.24 -13.67
C SER A 121 -14.48 11.49 -13.04
N ASN A 122 -15.74 11.39 -12.60
CA ASN A 122 -16.49 12.48 -11.96
C ASN A 122 -16.42 12.44 -10.42
N GLU A 123 -15.53 11.65 -9.84
CA GLU A 123 -15.32 11.53 -8.39
C GLU A 123 -13.98 12.12 -7.97
N VAL A 124 -13.93 12.66 -6.76
CA VAL A 124 -12.73 13.11 -6.07
C VAL A 124 -12.59 12.33 -4.77
N ALA A 125 -11.39 11.83 -4.50
CA ALA A 125 -11.08 11.23 -3.21
C ALA A 125 -10.95 12.34 -2.16
N ILE A 126 -11.74 12.23 -1.10
CA ILE A 126 -11.82 13.27 -0.06
C ILE A 126 -11.31 12.79 1.30
N LYS A 127 -11.15 11.50 1.50
CA LYS A 127 -10.68 10.91 2.76
C LYS A 127 -10.16 9.50 2.56
N LEU A 128 -9.07 9.19 3.24
CA LEU A 128 -8.55 7.83 3.45
C LEU A 128 -8.75 7.45 4.92
N GLU A 129 -9.17 6.22 5.18
CA GLU A 129 -9.30 5.65 6.51
C GLU A 129 -8.40 4.42 6.60
N LEU A 130 -7.44 4.42 7.53
CA LEU A 130 -6.54 3.29 7.79
C LEU A 130 -6.79 2.77 9.21
N PRO A 131 -7.00 1.46 9.39
CA PRO A 131 -7.06 0.86 10.72
C PRO A 131 -5.76 1.08 11.50
N THR A 132 -5.86 1.46 12.77
CA THR A 132 -4.71 1.57 13.66
C THR A 132 -4.18 0.20 14.06
N LYS A 133 -2.96 0.19 14.61
CA LYS A 133 -2.37 -1.00 15.22
C LYS A 133 -3.34 -1.64 16.20
N LYS A 134 -3.51 -2.97 16.08
CA LYS A 134 -4.29 -3.80 17.01
C LYS A 134 -3.35 -4.54 17.96
N GLU A 135 -3.85 -4.86 19.14
CA GLU A 135 -3.17 -5.78 20.06
C GLU A 135 -2.98 -7.16 19.41
N ALA A 136 -1.96 -7.87 19.85
CA ALA A 136 -1.59 -9.20 19.33
C ALA A 136 -1.59 -9.28 17.78
N THR A 137 -1.10 -8.22 17.14
CA THR A 137 -1.00 -8.14 15.69
C THR A 137 0.40 -7.65 15.29
N GLY A 138 1.06 -8.44 14.47
CA GLY A 138 2.38 -8.11 13.92
C GLY A 138 2.29 -7.47 12.53
N TYR A 139 3.24 -6.60 12.24
CA TYR A 139 3.32 -5.83 10.99
C TYR A 139 4.74 -5.90 10.47
N ALA A 140 4.92 -6.19 9.20
CA ALA A 140 6.21 -6.16 8.54
C ALA A 140 6.08 -5.67 7.09
N PHE A 141 7.04 -4.85 6.70
CA PHE A 141 7.24 -4.40 5.31
C PHE A 141 8.64 -4.74 4.86
N ASN A 142 8.78 -5.13 3.60
CA ASN A 142 10.07 -5.35 2.96
C ASN A 142 9.96 -5.01 1.48
N GLU A 143 11.05 -4.54 0.89
CA GLU A 143 11.11 -4.17 -0.51
C GLU A 143 12.46 -4.52 -1.11
N VAL A 144 12.44 -4.90 -2.37
CA VAL A 144 13.62 -5.11 -3.20
C VAL A 144 13.52 -4.20 -4.41
N SER A 145 14.50 -3.33 -4.58
CA SER A 145 14.66 -2.40 -5.69
C SER A 145 16.13 -2.37 -6.15
N GLU A 146 16.42 -1.85 -7.32
CA GLU A 146 17.81 -1.73 -7.81
C GLU A 146 18.62 -0.73 -6.97
N LYS A 147 17.98 0.35 -6.53
CA LYS A 147 18.56 1.39 -5.68
C LYS A 147 17.56 1.80 -4.61
N TYR A 148 18.07 2.27 -3.49
CA TYR A 148 17.23 2.80 -2.41
C TYR A 148 16.31 3.92 -2.93
N SER A 149 15.03 3.85 -2.60
CA SER A 149 13.97 4.79 -3.04
C SER A 149 13.75 4.83 -4.57
N ASP A 150 14.10 3.77 -5.28
CA ASP A 150 13.72 3.54 -6.68
C ASP A 150 12.45 2.68 -6.76
N TYR A 151 11.92 2.49 -7.95
CA TYR A 151 10.77 1.60 -8.17
C TYR A 151 11.05 0.18 -7.68
N ALA A 152 10.10 -0.39 -6.97
CA ALA A 152 10.24 -1.75 -6.45
C ALA A 152 10.24 -2.80 -7.58
N ILE A 153 11.15 -3.78 -7.49
CA ILE A 153 11.07 -5.05 -8.24
C ILE A 153 10.06 -5.97 -7.57
N ALA A 154 10.03 -5.96 -6.23
CA ALA A 154 9.07 -6.68 -5.41
C ALA A 154 8.91 -5.96 -4.07
N SER A 155 7.67 -5.80 -3.61
CA SER A 155 7.37 -5.25 -2.30
C SER A 155 6.37 -6.14 -1.55
N PHE A 156 6.55 -6.25 -0.24
CA PHE A 156 5.83 -7.17 0.64
C PHE A 156 5.31 -6.40 1.85
N ALA A 157 4.01 -6.45 2.07
CA ALA A 157 3.38 -5.91 3.27
C ALA A 157 2.58 -7.01 3.95
N VAL A 158 2.89 -7.29 5.20
CA VAL A 158 2.34 -8.43 5.93
C VAL A 158 1.72 -7.96 7.24
N VAL A 159 0.52 -8.41 7.49
CA VAL A 159 -0.19 -8.26 8.76
C VAL A 159 -0.55 -9.64 9.28
N THR A 160 -0.13 -9.95 10.50
CA THR A 160 -0.40 -11.25 11.14
C THR A 160 -1.07 -11.08 12.49
N ASP A 161 -2.02 -11.93 12.77
CA ASP A 161 -2.60 -12.09 14.11
C ASP A 161 -2.63 -13.58 14.49
N ASN A 162 -3.20 -13.91 15.64
CA ASN A 162 -3.30 -15.30 16.12
C ASN A 162 -4.16 -16.21 15.21
N LYS A 163 -4.86 -15.67 14.20
CA LYS A 163 -5.77 -16.42 13.34
C LYS A 163 -5.32 -16.44 11.89
N LYS A 164 -4.73 -15.33 11.40
CA LYS A 164 -4.49 -15.12 9.97
C LYS A 164 -3.13 -14.53 9.69
N ILE A 165 -2.61 -14.88 8.52
CA ILE A 165 -1.50 -14.25 7.83
C ILE A 165 -2.09 -13.54 6.60
N ARG A 166 -2.12 -12.22 6.61
CA ARG A 166 -2.51 -11.41 5.45
C ARG A 166 -1.24 -10.96 4.74
N PHE A 167 -0.94 -11.62 3.63
CA PHE A 167 0.24 -11.37 2.80
C PHE A 167 -0.15 -10.55 1.58
N THR A 168 0.51 -9.43 1.38
CA THR A 168 0.25 -8.53 0.27
C THR A 168 1.52 -8.34 -0.55
N LEU A 169 1.40 -8.51 -1.86
CA LEU A 169 2.48 -8.44 -2.85
C LEU A 169 2.25 -7.26 -3.79
N GLY A 170 3.28 -6.42 -3.96
CA GLY A 170 3.34 -5.33 -4.93
C GLY A 170 4.45 -5.51 -5.95
N ALA A 171 4.45 -4.69 -6.96
CA ALA A 171 5.38 -4.60 -8.08
C ALA A 171 5.35 -5.77 -9.06
N ILE A 172 5.36 -7.01 -8.57
CA ILE A 172 5.35 -8.20 -9.44
C ILE A 172 4.01 -8.36 -10.16
N PRO A 173 2.84 -8.35 -9.48
CA PRO A 173 1.56 -8.42 -10.18
C PRO A 173 1.17 -7.07 -10.77
N SER A 174 0.30 -7.09 -11.78
CA SER A 174 -0.19 -5.88 -12.46
C SER A 174 -0.95 -4.90 -11.55
N LYS A 175 -1.37 -5.34 -10.37
CA LYS A 175 -1.93 -4.53 -9.29
C LYS A 175 -1.54 -5.13 -7.94
N PRO A 176 -1.52 -4.35 -6.86
CA PRO A 176 -1.30 -4.90 -5.52
C PRO A 176 -2.27 -6.06 -5.26
N THR A 177 -1.72 -7.20 -4.85
CA THR A 177 -2.47 -8.45 -4.69
C THR A 177 -2.34 -8.94 -3.26
N VAL A 178 -3.45 -9.40 -2.67
CA VAL A 178 -3.50 -9.91 -1.31
C VAL A 178 -3.96 -11.36 -1.28
N ILE A 179 -3.35 -12.15 -0.40
CA ILE A 179 -3.80 -13.49 -0.03
C ILE A 179 -3.85 -13.62 1.48
N GLU A 180 -4.80 -14.39 1.98
CA GLU A 180 -4.91 -14.69 3.41
C GLU A 180 -4.75 -16.19 3.63
N TRP A 181 -3.91 -16.54 4.60
CA TRP A 181 -3.77 -17.90 5.09
C TRP A 181 -4.15 -17.98 6.57
N ASP A 182 -4.67 -19.13 6.98
CA ASP A 182 -4.92 -19.40 8.39
C ASP A 182 -3.57 -19.59 9.12
N MET A 183 -3.39 -18.97 10.29
CA MET A 183 -2.15 -19.06 11.08
C MET A 183 -1.78 -20.51 11.44
N LYS A 184 -2.74 -21.42 11.58
CA LYS A 184 -2.45 -22.85 11.80
C LYS A 184 -1.67 -23.50 10.67
N ASN A 185 -1.70 -22.92 9.45
CA ASN A 185 -0.96 -23.39 8.29
C ASN A 185 0.46 -22.79 8.22
N PHE A 186 0.88 -21.98 9.20
CA PHE A 186 2.19 -21.33 9.22
C PHE A 186 3.36 -22.31 9.07
N LYS A 187 3.23 -23.53 9.57
CA LYS A 187 4.25 -24.59 9.41
C LYS A 187 4.49 -25.00 7.94
N PHE A 188 3.54 -24.72 7.06
CA PHE A 188 3.60 -25.00 5.62
C PHE A 188 3.85 -23.73 4.79
N ILE A 189 4.42 -22.70 5.38
CA ILE A 189 4.55 -21.40 4.72
C ILE A 189 5.40 -21.44 3.45
N ASP A 190 6.37 -22.36 3.38
CA ASP A 190 7.21 -22.54 2.19
C ASP A 190 6.40 -23.06 1.01
N GLU A 191 5.56 -24.08 1.25
CA GLU A 191 4.67 -24.65 0.24
C GLU A 191 3.61 -23.59 -0.19
N LEU A 192 3.02 -22.89 0.76
CA LEU A 192 2.01 -21.85 0.48
C LEU A 192 2.57 -20.72 -0.37
N LEU A 193 3.78 -20.26 -0.08
CA LEU A 193 4.46 -19.22 -0.87
C LEU A 193 4.88 -19.74 -2.24
N ASN A 194 5.32 -21.00 -2.34
CA ASN A 194 5.63 -21.61 -3.61
C ASN A 194 4.40 -21.71 -4.51
N ASP A 195 3.30 -22.23 -3.99
CA ASP A 195 2.03 -22.36 -4.72
C ASP A 195 1.50 -20.97 -5.14
N PHE A 196 1.58 -19.99 -4.24
CA PHE A 196 1.20 -18.61 -4.57
C PHE A 196 2.05 -18.06 -5.72
N ALA A 197 3.38 -18.22 -5.67
CA ALA A 197 4.29 -17.71 -6.69
C ALA A 197 4.08 -18.36 -8.06
N TRP A 198 3.70 -19.65 -8.11
CA TRP A 198 3.43 -20.35 -9.37
C TRP A 198 2.03 -20.11 -9.92
N ASN A 199 1.06 -19.72 -9.08
CA ASN A 199 -0.28 -19.36 -9.51
C ASN A 199 -0.37 -17.91 -10.04
N LEU A 200 0.67 -17.09 -9.88
CA LEU A 200 0.76 -15.76 -10.46
C LEU A 200 1.28 -15.83 -11.89
N ASP A 201 0.66 -15.04 -12.76
CA ASP A 201 1.17 -14.78 -14.11
C ASP A 201 2.36 -13.80 -14.00
N ILE A 202 3.57 -14.33 -14.00
CA ILE A 202 4.81 -13.59 -13.83
C ILE A 202 5.68 -13.74 -15.08
N GLU A 203 5.97 -12.61 -15.72
CA GLU A 203 6.81 -12.53 -16.91
C GLU A 203 8.18 -11.90 -16.62
N ASP A 204 9.13 -12.16 -17.50
CA ASP A 204 10.39 -11.45 -17.54
C ASP A 204 10.15 -9.99 -17.94
N ASP A 205 10.88 -9.06 -17.32
CA ASP A 205 10.92 -7.66 -17.74
C ASP A 205 12.36 -7.13 -17.77
N GLN A 206 12.51 -5.83 -18.02
CA GLN A 206 13.83 -5.18 -18.10
C GLN A 206 14.62 -5.17 -16.77
N HIS A 207 13.95 -5.41 -15.63
CA HIS A 207 14.54 -5.35 -14.29
C HIS A 207 14.83 -6.73 -13.71
N ALA A 208 14.00 -7.75 -14.04
CA ALA A 208 14.12 -9.05 -13.42
C ALA A 208 13.46 -10.18 -14.23
N SER A 209 14.07 -11.37 -14.19
CA SER A 209 13.44 -12.57 -14.74
C SER A 209 12.29 -13.06 -13.87
N ALA A 210 11.33 -13.75 -14.48
CA ALA A 210 10.21 -14.39 -13.78
C ALA A 210 10.68 -15.35 -12.68
N THR A 211 11.78 -16.08 -12.94
CA THR A 211 12.40 -16.98 -11.96
C THR A 211 12.88 -16.21 -10.74
N TYR A 212 13.59 -15.08 -10.95
CA TYR A 212 14.07 -14.25 -9.85
C TYR A 212 12.91 -13.66 -9.05
N LYS A 213 11.86 -13.16 -9.71
CA LYS A 213 10.66 -12.64 -9.04
C LYS A 213 9.97 -13.71 -8.17
N ARG A 214 9.87 -14.97 -8.66
CA ARG A 214 9.36 -16.09 -7.86
C ARG A 214 10.24 -16.40 -6.67
N ASP A 215 11.56 -16.32 -6.82
CA ASP A 215 12.51 -16.50 -5.72
C ASP A 215 12.39 -15.40 -4.66
N LEU A 216 12.14 -14.14 -5.06
CA LEU A 216 11.86 -13.05 -4.13
C LEU A 216 10.59 -13.33 -3.31
N ILE A 217 9.51 -13.79 -3.93
CA ILE A 217 8.27 -14.15 -3.21
C ILE A 217 8.57 -15.21 -2.16
N ARG A 218 9.29 -16.29 -2.54
CA ARG A 218 9.59 -17.40 -1.64
C ARG A 218 10.54 -17.00 -0.51
N LYS A 219 11.60 -16.24 -0.78
CA LYS A 219 12.65 -15.93 0.19
C LYS A 219 12.37 -14.66 0.99
N VAL A 220 12.16 -13.54 0.30
CA VAL A 220 11.92 -12.26 0.96
C VAL A 220 10.51 -12.20 1.54
N GLY A 221 9.52 -12.71 0.82
CA GLY A 221 8.15 -12.85 1.32
C GLY A 221 8.09 -13.68 2.61
N LYS A 222 8.80 -14.83 2.66
CA LYS A 222 8.92 -15.64 3.88
C LYS A 222 9.53 -14.85 5.03
N ASN A 223 10.67 -14.17 4.78
CA ASN A 223 11.34 -13.38 5.82
C ASN A 223 10.43 -12.26 6.35
N THR A 224 9.61 -11.65 5.48
CA THR A 224 8.65 -10.62 5.89
C THR A 224 7.55 -11.21 6.77
N ILE A 225 7.03 -12.40 6.43
CA ILE A 225 6.06 -13.12 7.28
C ILE A 225 6.68 -13.45 8.64
N LEU A 226 7.89 -14.02 8.66
CA LEU A 226 8.60 -14.34 9.91
C LEU A 226 8.81 -13.11 10.79
N SER A 227 9.16 -11.97 10.19
CA SER A 227 9.32 -10.70 10.89
C SER A 227 8.00 -10.20 11.47
N SER A 228 6.90 -10.33 10.71
CA SER A 228 5.57 -9.95 11.19
C SER A 228 5.14 -10.82 12.39
N VAL A 229 5.34 -12.14 12.31
CA VAL A 229 5.00 -13.07 13.42
C VAL A 229 5.80 -12.78 14.69
N LYS A 230 7.09 -12.41 14.57
CA LYS A 230 7.91 -12.03 15.74
C LYS A 230 7.43 -10.75 16.43
N ASN A 231 6.67 -9.91 15.73
CA ASN A 231 6.18 -8.61 16.21
C ASN A 231 4.75 -8.70 16.81
N ILE A 232 4.16 -9.89 16.93
CA ILE A 232 2.91 -10.14 17.66
C ILE A 232 3.20 -10.08 19.17
#